data_2c8a3701e2ddde6426644683184cfdad
#
_entry.id   2c8a3701e2ddde6426644683184cfdad
#
_cell.length_a   1.000
_cell.length_b   1.000
_cell.length_c   1.000
_cell.angle_alpha   90.00
_cell.angle_beta   90.00
_cell.angle_gamma   90.00
#
_symmetry.space_group_name_H-M   'P 1'
#
loop_
_entity.id
_entity.type
_entity.pdbx_description
1 polymer ?
#
loop_
_entity_poly.entity_id
_entity_poly.type
_entity_poly.pdbx_seq_one_letter_code
_entity_poly.pdbx_strand_id
1 'polypeptide(L)'
;MASITLKGNPINTSSNLPEVGTKAPDFLLTTTDLDVHSLTNYKGSKVVLNIFPSIDTGTCAQSVRTFNQEASELENTKVLCISRDLPFAQGRFCGAEGLKNVVNLSDFKDGSFGKAYGLNIVDGPLEGLHSRCVIVLDENGIVKYTEQVGEIVDEPNYKAALEALQDA
;
A
#
# COMPACT_ATOMS: atom_id res chain seq x y z
N MET A 1 0.47 -12.10 -13.52
CA MET A 1 1.87 -11.87 -13.10
C MET A 1 2.36 -10.60 -13.76
N ALA A 2 2.85 -9.65 -12.96
CA ALA A 2 3.46 -8.44 -13.48
C ALA A 2 4.98 -8.58 -13.48
N SER A 3 5.62 -8.06 -14.53
CA SER A 3 7.07 -7.97 -14.62
C SER A 3 7.48 -6.54 -14.29
N ILE A 4 8.34 -6.38 -13.29
CA ILE A 4 8.86 -5.10 -12.83
C ILE A 4 10.39 -5.19 -12.76
N THR A 5 11.06 -4.13 -12.32
CA THR A 5 12.52 -4.15 -12.19
C THR A 5 12.97 -3.71 -10.81
N LEU A 6 14.11 -4.26 -10.40
CA LEU A 6 14.86 -3.80 -9.22
C LEU A 6 16.23 -3.33 -9.73
N LYS A 7 16.45 -2.01 -9.75
CA LYS A 7 17.68 -1.40 -10.30
C LYS A 7 17.98 -1.92 -11.69
N GLY A 8 16.95 -1.98 -12.54
CA GLY A 8 17.03 -2.45 -13.90
C GLY A 8 17.00 -3.96 -14.11
N ASN A 9 17.04 -4.76 -13.05
CA ASN A 9 17.00 -6.23 -13.14
C ASN A 9 15.56 -6.74 -13.06
N PRO A 10 15.10 -7.57 -14.00
CA PRO A 10 13.72 -8.06 -14.01
C PRO A 10 13.39 -8.91 -12.80
N ILE A 11 12.23 -8.65 -12.20
CA ILE A 11 11.61 -9.46 -11.15
C ILE A 11 10.11 -9.56 -11.43
N ASN A 12 9.45 -10.54 -10.85
CA ASN A 12 8.03 -10.80 -11.12
C ASN A 12 7.19 -10.76 -9.85
N THR A 13 5.92 -10.40 -10.02
CA THR A 13 4.91 -10.50 -8.95
C THR A 13 4.08 -11.76 -9.11
N SER A 14 3.35 -12.14 -8.06
CA SER A 14 2.55 -13.37 -8.03
C SER A 14 1.38 -13.35 -9.02
N SER A 15 0.82 -12.17 -9.30
CA SER A 15 -0.30 -11.99 -10.23
C SER A 15 -0.40 -10.52 -10.64
N ASN A 16 -1.54 -10.13 -11.20
CA ASN A 16 -1.83 -8.74 -11.51
C ASN A 16 -2.62 -8.10 -10.36
N LEU A 17 -2.55 -6.76 -10.26
CA LEU A 17 -3.39 -6.02 -9.32
C LEU A 17 -4.88 -6.19 -9.65
N PRO A 18 -5.79 -6.01 -8.66
CA PRO A 18 -7.22 -5.99 -8.93
C PRO A 18 -7.59 -4.99 -10.01
N GLU A 19 -8.55 -5.34 -10.85
CA GLU A 19 -8.97 -4.48 -11.96
C GLU A 19 -9.81 -3.30 -11.48
N VAL A 20 -9.63 -2.14 -12.13
CA VAL A 20 -10.46 -0.96 -11.93
C VAL A 20 -11.92 -1.31 -12.23
N GLY A 21 -12.83 -0.87 -11.36
CA GLY A 21 -14.26 -1.15 -11.48
C GLY A 21 -14.72 -2.39 -10.72
N THR A 22 -13.80 -3.19 -10.20
CA THR A 22 -14.15 -4.38 -9.40
C THR A 22 -14.12 -4.04 -7.91
N LYS A 23 -14.78 -4.89 -7.13
CA LYS A 23 -14.70 -4.79 -5.67
C LYS A 23 -13.33 -5.27 -5.19
N ALA A 24 -12.65 -4.47 -4.37
CA ALA A 24 -11.35 -4.84 -3.83
C ALA A 24 -11.48 -6.10 -2.94
N PRO A 25 -10.52 -7.03 -3.02
CA PRO A 25 -10.49 -8.17 -2.10
C PRO A 25 -10.43 -7.71 -0.65
N ASP A 26 -11.15 -8.40 0.23
CA ASP A 26 -11.04 -8.15 1.67
C ASP A 26 -9.67 -8.60 2.19
N PHE A 27 -9.31 -8.11 3.37
CA PHE A 27 -8.04 -8.45 3.99
C PHE A 27 -8.15 -8.49 5.51
N LEU A 28 -7.18 -9.11 6.14
CA LEU A 28 -6.96 -9.04 7.58
C LEU A 28 -5.52 -8.63 7.80
N LEU A 29 -5.31 -7.41 8.27
CA LEU A 29 -3.99 -6.83 8.48
C LEU A 29 -3.85 -6.39 9.94
N THR A 30 -2.63 -6.36 10.44
CA THR A 30 -2.35 -6.05 11.84
C THR A 30 -1.94 -4.59 12.00
N THR A 31 -2.57 -3.88 12.92
CA THR A 31 -2.25 -2.48 13.24
C THR A 31 -1.00 -2.39 14.14
N THR A 32 -0.51 -1.16 14.34
CA THR A 32 0.61 -0.93 15.27
C THR A 32 0.26 -1.24 16.73
N ASP A 33 -1.04 -1.25 17.06
CA ASP A 33 -1.53 -1.63 18.40
C ASP A 33 -1.82 -3.14 18.51
N LEU A 34 -1.48 -3.90 17.48
CA LEU A 34 -1.68 -5.36 17.37
C LEU A 34 -3.14 -5.78 17.24
N ASP A 35 -4.03 -4.84 16.90
CA ASP A 35 -5.41 -5.15 16.51
C ASP A 35 -5.45 -5.62 15.06
N VAL A 36 -6.53 -6.28 14.68
CA VAL A 36 -6.73 -6.75 13.30
C VAL A 36 -7.79 -5.87 12.63
N HIS A 37 -7.45 -5.30 11.49
CA HIS A 37 -8.37 -4.53 10.66
C HIS A 37 -8.66 -5.26 9.36
N SER A 38 -9.89 -5.16 8.89
CA SER A 38 -10.33 -5.58 7.56
C SER A 38 -10.74 -4.36 6.75
N LEU A 39 -11.07 -4.56 5.49
CA LEU A 39 -11.56 -3.48 4.64
C LEU A 39 -12.85 -2.86 5.19
N THR A 40 -13.65 -3.63 5.91
CA THR A 40 -14.89 -3.18 6.55
C THR A 40 -14.64 -2.03 7.56
N ASN A 41 -13.48 -2.01 8.21
CA ASN A 41 -13.12 -0.93 9.15
C ASN A 41 -13.07 0.45 8.48
N TYR A 42 -12.92 0.49 7.17
CA TYR A 42 -12.77 1.71 6.38
C TYR A 42 -13.96 1.99 5.46
N LYS A 43 -15.02 1.20 5.58
CA LYS A 43 -16.25 1.38 4.78
C LYS A 43 -16.85 2.77 5.01
N GLY A 44 -17.26 3.42 3.93
CA GLY A 44 -17.80 4.77 3.99
C GLY A 44 -16.75 5.86 3.80
N SER A 45 -15.47 5.50 3.76
CA SER A 45 -14.37 6.42 3.44
C SER A 45 -13.73 6.02 2.11
N LYS A 46 -13.20 7.00 1.39
CA LYS A 46 -12.28 6.74 0.30
C LYS A 46 -10.96 6.25 0.89
N VAL A 47 -10.30 5.33 0.21
CA VAL A 47 -9.10 4.68 0.73
C VAL A 47 -7.98 4.72 -0.29
N VAL A 48 -6.79 5.14 0.16
CA VAL A 48 -5.55 4.94 -0.59
C VAL A 48 -4.79 3.80 0.06
N LEU A 49 -4.46 2.78 -0.73
CA LEU A 49 -3.56 1.73 -0.31
C LEU A 49 -2.17 2.08 -0.85
N ASN A 50 -1.26 2.47 0.04
CA ASN A 50 0.14 2.73 -0.28
C ASN A 50 0.94 1.50 0.14
N ILE A 51 1.35 0.70 -0.82
CA ILE A 51 1.93 -0.63 -0.62
C ILE A 51 3.39 -0.60 -1.05
N PHE A 52 4.28 -1.17 -0.23
CA PHE A 52 5.72 -1.08 -0.50
C PHE A 52 6.48 -2.25 0.14
N PRO A 53 7.74 -2.50 -0.31
CA PRO A 53 8.55 -3.59 0.24
C PRO A 53 8.88 -3.45 1.73
N SER A 54 9.38 -2.30 2.18
CA SER A 54 9.74 -2.08 3.58
C SER A 54 9.85 -0.61 3.95
N ILE A 55 9.33 -0.26 5.12
CA ILE A 55 9.42 1.09 5.70
C ILE A 55 10.88 1.52 5.92
N ASP A 56 11.79 0.56 6.05
CA ASP A 56 13.21 0.84 6.30
C ASP A 56 14.01 1.11 5.02
N THR A 57 13.36 1.26 3.87
CA THR A 57 14.00 1.70 2.62
C THR A 57 13.66 3.17 2.35
N GLY A 58 14.60 3.90 1.72
CA GLY A 58 14.45 5.35 1.52
C GLY A 58 13.21 5.74 0.72
N THR A 59 12.93 5.07 -0.39
CA THR A 59 11.77 5.37 -1.24
C THR A 59 10.46 5.04 -0.53
N CYS A 60 10.41 3.93 0.20
CA CYS A 60 9.21 3.55 0.97
C CYS A 60 8.92 4.56 2.07
N ALA A 61 9.95 4.93 2.84
CA ALA A 61 9.81 5.94 3.87
C ALA A 61 9.33 7.29 3.30
N GLN A 62 9.87 7.69 2.14
CA GLN A 62 9.47 8.92 1.48
C GLN A 62 8.01 8.85 1.01
N SER A 63 7.54 7.73 0.53
CA SER A 63 6.14 7.58 0.11
C SER A 63 5.18 7.74 1.29
N VAL A 64 5.53 7.20 2.45
CA VAL A 64 4.70 7.36 3.66
C VAL A 64 4.66 8.82 4.09
N ARG A 65 5.81 9.52 4.11
CA ARG A 65 5.87 10.95 4.44
C ARG A 65 5.01 11.79 3.49
N THR A 66 5.11 11.54 2.20
CA THR A 66 4.38 12.28 1.18
C THR A 66 2.87 12.09 1.33
N PHE A 67 2.41 10.84 1.45
CA PHE A 67 0.98 10.58 1.64
C PHE A 67 0.46 11.12 2.99
N ASN A 68 1.27 11.08 4.03
CA ASN A 68 0.88 11.67 5.31
C ASN A 68 0.62 13.17 5.19
N GLN A 69 1.50 13.89 4.49
CA GLN A 69 1.34 15.32 4.25
C GLN A 69 0.10 15.62 3.41
N GLU A 70 -0.07 14.90 2.29
CA GLU A 70 -1.20 15.10 1.40
C GLU A 70 -2.53 14.69 2.02
N ALA A 71 -2.54 13.64 2.85
CA ALA A 71 -3.75 13.16 3.50
C ALA A 71 -4.35 14.17 4.49
N SER A 72 -3.53 15.07 5.03
CA SER A 72 -4.01 16.08 5.99
C SER A 72 -5.03 17.05 5.36
N GLU A 73 -5.05 17.16 4.05
CA GLU A 73 -5.91 18.07 3.29
C GLU A 73 -7.11 17.35 2.64
N LEU A 74 -7.22 16.03 2.81
CA LEU A 74 -8.23 15.23 2.14
C LEU A 74 -9.41 14.91 3.07
N GLU A 75 -10.63 15.25 2.63
CA GLU A 75 -11.84 14.93 3.36
C GLU A 75 -12.25 13.46 3.12
N ASN A 76 -12.78 12.83 4.16
CA ASN A 76 -13.33 11.47 4.12
C ASN A 76 -12.40 10.45 3.44
N THR A 77 -11.09 10.59 3.68
CA THR A 77 -10.08 9.75 3.07
C THR A 77 -9.19 9.11 4.14
N LYS A 78 -8.92 7.83 3.98
CA LYS A 78 -7.96 7.08 4.81
C LYS A 78 -6.80 6.63 3.93
N VAL A 79 -5.57 6.86 4.39
CA VAL A 79 -4.37 6.35 3.74
C VAL A 79 -3.85 5.20 4.57
N LEU A 80 -3.81 4.01 3.95
CA LEU A 80 -3.29 2.78 4.58
C LEU A 80 -1.92 2.49 3.98
N CYS A 81 -0.89 2.48 4.82
CA CYS A 81 0.48 2.15 4.42
C CYS A 81 0.74 0.69 4.80
N ILE A 82 0.95 -0.15 3.80
CA ILE A 82 0.93 -1.61 3.95
C ILE A 82 2.26 -2.21 3.51
N SER A 83 2.86 -3.02 4.36
CA SER A 83 4.08 -3.78 4.07
C SER A 83 4.11 -5.06 4.90
N ARG A 84 5.15 -5.87 4.71
CA ARG A 84 5.38 -7.05 5.55
C ARG A 84 6.28 -6.75 6.75
N ASP A 85 6.64 -5.48 6.97
CA ASP A 85 7.33 -5.09 8.19
C ASP A 85 6.50 -5.45 9.42
N LEU A 86 7.16 -5.71 10.52
CA LEU A 86 6.46 -5.94 11.78
C LEU A 86 5.76 -4.67 12.24
N PRO A 87 4.63 -4.79 12.94
CA PRO A 87 3.91 -3.62 13.45
C PRO A 87 4.78 -2.72 14.32
N PHE A 88 5.74 -3.30 15.03
CA PHE A 88 6.68 -2.57 15.88
C PHE A 88 7.58 -1.63 15.07
N ALA A 89 8.08 -2.10 13.93
CA ALA A 89 8.92 -1.28 13.05
C ALA A 89 8.11 -0.14 12.41
N GLN A 90 6.90 -0.43 11.99
CA GLN A 90 5.99 0.59 11.44
C GLN A 90 5.67 1.67 12.47
N GLY A 91 5.37 1.26 13.71
CA GLY A 91 5.07 2.17 14.81
C GLY A 91 6.27 3.03 15.19
N ARG A 92 7.46 2.44 15.23
CA ARG A 92 8.71 3.15 15.50
C ARG A 92 8.97 4.25 14.47
N PHE A 93 8.80 3.93 13.18
CA PHE A 93 9.01 4.91 12.10
C PHE A 93 8.03 6.07 12.21
N CYS A 94 6.74 5.80 12.29
CA CYS A 94 5.74 6.86 12.35
C CYS A 94 5.81 7.67 13.65
N GLY A 95 6.15 7.04 14.76
CA GLY A 95 6.38 7.75 16.03
C GLY A 95 7.57 8.69 15.96
N ALA A 96 8.70 8.23 15.42
CA ALA A 96 9.91 9.04 15.28
C ALA A 96 9.73 10.22 14.31
N GLU A 97 8.93 10.03 13.25
CA GLU A 97 8.68 11.06 12.22
C GLU A 97 7.44 11.92 12.53
N GLY A 98 6.67 11.59 13.54
CA GLY A 98 5.43 12.33 13.89
C GLY A 98 4.32 12.19 12.85
N LEU A 99 4.25 11.09 12.12
CA LEU A 99 3.29 10.87 11.05
C LEU A 99 1.97 10.33 11.62
N LYS A 100 0.93 11.17 11.64
CA LYS A 100 -0.36 10.86 12.27
C LYS A 100 -1.53 10.71 11.30
N ASN A 101 -1.34 11.07 10.02
CA ASN A 101 -2.42 11.08 9.03
C ASN A 101 -2.48 9.81 8.18
N VAL A 102 -1.64 8.83 8.48
CA VAL A 102 -1.63 7.53 7.82
C VAL A 102 -1.87 6.42 8.84
N VAL A 103 -2.44 5.32 8.38
CA VAL A 103 -2.63 4.10 9.17
C VAL A 103 -1.65 3.07 8.66
N ASN A 104 -0.81 2.53 9.54
CA ASN A 104 0.13 1.47 9.17
C ASN A 104 -0.50 0.11 9.44
N LEU A 105 -0.46 -0.76 8.44
CA LEU A 105 -0.98 -2.11 8.52
C LEU A 105 0.09 -3.11 8.06
N SER A 106 0.23 -4.20 8.79
CA SER A 106 1.24 -5.21 8.54
C SER A 106 0.63 -6.52 8.04
N ASP A 107 1.23 -7.05 6.97
CA ASP A 107 0.89 -8.34 6.38
C ASP A 107 1.86 -9.44 6.86
N PHE A 108 2.41 -9.30 8.08
CA PHE A 108 3.48 -10.17 8.56
C PHE A 108 3.01 -11.59 8.88
N LYS A 109 1.74 -11.77 9.27
CA LYS A 109 1.26 -13.06 9.79
C LYS A 109 1.33 -14.18 8.75
N ASP A 110 0.71 -13.98 7.59
CA ASP A 110 0.60 -15.02 6.58
C ASP A 110 0.79 -14.55 5.15
N GLY A 111 0.97 -13.23 4.92
CA GLY A 111 1.11 -12.67 3.59
C GLY A 111 -0.16 -12.75 2.74
N SER A 112 -1.31 -12.99 3.35
CA SER A 112 -2.57 -13.18 2.62
C SER A 112 -3.01 -11.96 1.83
N PHE A 113 -2.72 -10.75 2.32
CA PHE A 113 -3.03 -9.51 1.59
C PHE A 113 -2.28 -9.47 0.25
N GLY A 114 -0.98 -9.65 0.28
CA GLY A 114 -0.17 -9.62 -0.94
C GLY A 114 -0.59 -10.68 -1.94
N LYS A 115 -0.98 -11.85 -1.45
CA LYS A 115 -1.49 -12.94 -2.29
C LYS A 115 -2.83 -12.58 -2.93
N ALA A 116 -3.78 -12.07 -2.14
CA ALA A 116 -5.12 -11.71 -2.64
C ALA A 116 -5.05 -10.58 -3.67
N TYR A 117 -4.14 -9.64 -3.49
CA TYR A 117 -3.97 -8.49 -4.39
C TYR A 117 -2.96 -8.74 -5.51
N GLY A 118 -2.33 -9.92 -5.56
CA GLY A 118 -1.45 -10.32 -6.65
C GLY A 118 -0.12 -9.57 -6.71
N LEU A 119 0.35 -9.02 -5.60
CA LEU A 119 1.47 -8.09 -5.57
C LEU A 119 2.73 -8.60 -4.85
N ASN A 120 2.74 -9.85 -4.39
CA ASN A 120 3.94 -10.41 -3.80
C ASN A 120 5.05 -10.58 -4.85
N ILE A 121 6.27 -10.21 -4.49
CA ILE A 121 7.44 -10.47 -5.33
C ILE A 121 7.79 -11.96 -5.18
N VAL A 122 7.91 -12.67 -6.30
CA VAL A 122 8.07 -14.12 -6.30
C VAL A 122 9.46 -14.60 -6.71
N ASP A 123 10.36 -13.68 -7.05
CA ASP A 123 11.74 -13.99 -7.42
C ASP A 123 12.68 -12.82 -7.09
N GLY A 124 14.00 -13.08 -7.23
CA GLY A 124 15.01 -12.08 -6.95
C GLY A 124 15.26 -11.85 -5.46
N PRO A 125 16.11 -10.87 -5.12
CA PRO A 125 16.52 -10.66 -3.72
C PRO A 125 15.42 -10.12 -2.80
N LEU A 126 14.30 -9.61 -3.36
CA LEU A 126 13.16 -9.12 -2.58
C LEU A 126 11.99 -10.13 -2.54
N GLU A 127 12.22 -11.38 -2.93
CA GLU A 127 11.20 -12.42 -2.88
C GLU A 127 10.55 -12.49 -1.49
N GLY A 128 9.22 -12.53 -1.47
CA GLY A 128 8.45 -12.57 -0.23
C GLY A 128 7.98 -11.21 0.26
N LEU A 129 8.50 -10.11 -0.27
CA LEU A 129 8.04 -8.77 0.05
C LEU A 129 6.94 -8.32 -0.92
N HIS A 130 6.24 -7.25 -0.55
CA HIS A 130 5.29 -6.61 -1.46
C HIS A 130 6.03 -5.81 -2.53
N SER A 131 5.49 -5.78 -3.75
CA SER A 131 5.91 -4.82 -4.76
C SER A 131 5.41 -3.42 -4.40
N ARG A 132 5.88 -2.38 -5.11
CA ARG A 132 5.43 -1.01 -4.87
C ARG A 132 4.19 -0.72 -5.70
N CYS A 133 3.07 -0.49 -5.01
CA CYS A 133 1.78 -0.27 -5.64
C CYS A 133 1.00 0.84 -4.94
N VAL A 134 0.14 1.51 -5.70
CA VAL A 134 -0.87 2.41 -5.14
C VAL A 134 -2.23 2.01 -5.70
N ILE A 135 -3.21 1.87 -4.82
CA ILE A 135 -4.58 1.52 -5.19
C ILE A 135 -5.51 2.51 -4.51
N VAL A 136 -6.46 3.06 -5.27
CA VAL A 136 -7.48 3.97 -4.73
C VAL A 136 -8.83 3.27 -4.79
N LEU A 137 -9.55 3.30 -3.65
CA LEU A 137 -10.89 2.73 -3.52
C LEU A 137 -11.90 3.84 -3.22
N ASP A 138 -13.11 3.69 -3.74
CA ASP A 138 -14.21 4.57 -3.36
C ASP A 138 -14.82 4.16 -2.01
N GLU A 139 -15.87 4.86 -1.58
CA GLU A 139 -16.54 4.63 -0.30
C GLU A 139 -17.21 3.25 -0.19
N ASN A 140 -17.40 2.58 -1.32
CA ASN A 140 -18.01 1.25 -1.40
C ASN A 140 -16.95 0.13 -1.57
N GLY A 141 -15.68 0.48 -1.56
CA GLY A 141 -14.59 -0.49 -1.74
C GLY A 141 -14.36 -0.90 -3.20
N ILE A 142 -14.84 -0.10 -4.15
CA ILE A 142 -14.61 -0.35 -5.58
C ILE A 142 -13.29 0.27 -6.01
N VAL A 143 -12.49 -0.49 -6.74
CA VAL A 143 -11.18 -0.04 -7.24
C VAL A 143 -11.39 1.05 -8.30
N LYS A 144 -10.83 2.23 -8.06
CA LYS A 144 -10.92 3.37 -8.97
C LYS A 144 -9.60 3.67 -9.68
N TYR A 145 -8.49 3.25 -9.12
CA TYR A 145 -7.17 3.50 -9.68
C TYR A 145 -6.19 2.46 -9.18
N THR A 146 -5.28 2.04 -10.05
CA THR A 146 -4.18 1.17 -9.66
C THR A 146 -2.90 1.64 -10.33
N GLU A 147 -1.79 1.54 -9.61
CA GLU A 147 -0.45 1.71 -10.15
C GLU A 147 0.46 0.61 -9.62
N GLN A 148 1.03 -0.18 -10.54
CA GLN A 148 2.17 -1.03 -10.25
C GLN A 148 3.41 -0.26 -10.69
N VAL A 149 4.23 0.20 -9.75
CA VAL A 149 5.44 0.96 -10.08
C VAL A 149 6.42 0.03 -10.79
N GLY A 150 6.82 0.40 -12.00
CA GLY A 150 7.63 -0.46 -12.86
C GLY A 150 9.06 -0.69 -12.35
N GLU A 151 9.68 0.35 -11.79
CA GLU A 151 11.01 0.23 -11.15
C GLU A 151 10.81 0.42 -9.64
N ILE A 152 11.10 -0.62 -8.86
CA ILE A 152 10.72 -0.66 -7.44
C ILE A 152 11.40 0.41 -6.58
N VAL A 153 12.53 0.96 -7.05
CA VAL A 153 13.23 2.05 -6.35
C VAL A 153 12.66 3.44 -6.67
N ASP A 154 11.75 3.54 -7.64
CA ASP A 154 11.08 4.79 -7.98
C ASP A 154 9.90 5.06 -7.06
N GLU A 155 9.59 6.34 -6.86
CA GLU A 155 8.39 6.76 -6.13
C GLU A 155 7.13 6.55 -6.99
N PRO A 156 5.96 6.34 -6.36
CA PRO A 156 4.71 6.26 -7.10
C PRO A 156 4.29 7.64 -7.63
N ASN A 157 3.30 7.65 -8.53
CA ASN A 157 2.73 8.89 -9.07
C ASN A 157 1.67 9.43 -8.09
N TYR A 158 2.09 10.25 -7.14
CA TYR A 158 1.22 10.82 -6.12
C TYR A 158 0.08 11.65 -6.73
N LYS A 159 0.40 12.45 -7.74
CA LYS A 159 -0.58 13.32 -8.40
C LYS A 159 -1.73 12.52 -9.00
N ALA A 160 -1.41 11.44 -9.71
CA ALA A 160 -2.43 10.58 -10.32
C ALA A 160 -3.32 9.93 -9.26
N ALA A 161 -2.75 9.48 -8.14
CA ALA A 161 -3.52 8.91 -7.04
C ALA A 161 -4.46 9.94 -6.41
N LEU A 162 -3.98 11.17 -6.18
CA LEU A 162 -4.79 12.24 -5.61
C LEU A 162 -5.92 12.67 -6.55
N GLU A 163 -5.66 12.75 -7.85
CA GLU A 163 -6.69 13.03 -8.85
C GLU A 163 -7.77 11.95 -8.87
N ALA A 164 -7.37 10.68 -8.77
CA ALA A 164 -8.30 9.55 -8.69
C ALA A 164 -9.19 9.63 -7.44
N LEU A 165 -8.65 10.11 -6.32
CA LEU A 165 -9.42 10.33 -5.10
C LEU A 165 -10.51 11.39 -5.27
N GLN A 166 -10.21 12.46 -5.98
CA GLN A 166 -11.18 13.53 -6.24
C GLN A 166 -12.34 13.03 -7.10
N ASP A 167 -12.06 12.10 -8.02
CA ASP A 167 -13.04 11.55 -8.95
C ASP A 167 -13.77 10.31 -8.39
N ALA A 168 -13.35 9.82 -7.25
CA ALA A 168 -13.90 8.60 -6.65
C ALA A 168 -15.29 8.80 -6.01
#